data_3518018acc4fa5434de2049b1e8b02e2
#
_entry.id   3518018acc4fa5434de2049b1e8b02e2
#
_cell.length_a   1.000
_cell.length_b   1.000
_cell.length_c   1.000
_cell.angle_alpha   90.00
_cell.angle_beta   90.00
_cell.angle_gamma   90.00
#
_symmetry.space_group_name_H-M   'P 1'
#
loop_
_entity.id
_entity.type
_entity.pdbx_description
1 polymer ?
#
loop_
_entity_poly.entity_id
_entity_poly.type
_entity_poly.pdbx_seq_one_letter_code
_entity_poly.pdbx_strand_id
1 'polypeptide(L)'
;MTTEPLADSRYAVMRLMVTLALMTVGASGMYVVAVVLPAVQTEFGVARADASLPYTLMMIGFGIGGMLMGRLADRFGVMLPLLIGAFGLGLGYLAAALSDNIWTFTLAHGLLIGLLGISTTFAPLLADTSLWFVRRRGIAVAVCASGNYLGGAIWPPIVQHFVETEGWRHTYMGLGLFSVVSMTALALMMKKRPPLAVAAAPNARSSAVPSTQPFGMAPGKAQTLLCVAGLACCVAMAMPQVHIVSYCTDLGYGAARGAEMLSLMLACGVVSRLVSGMICDRIGGLRTLLLGSALQGIALLLFLPFDGLVSLYLIAALFGLFQGGIVPSYAIIVREYFMPSEAGARVGTVIMATMVGMALGGWMSGKVFDLTGSYHAAFLNGIAWNLLNLGIAAFLLYRVQGDRKPAG
;
A
#
# COMPACT_ATOMS: atom_id res chain seq x y z
N MET A 1 25.11 -1.91 -36.65
CA MET A 1 23.82 -1.79 -35.94
C MET A 1 24.09 -1.17 -34.58
N THR A 2 23.94 0.13 -34.47
CA THR A 2 24.06 0.86 -33.20
C THR A 2 22.89 0.44 -32.31
N THR A 3 23.18 -0.36 -31.30
CA THR A 3 22.20 -0.68 -30.26
C THR A 3 21.94 0.60 -29.46
N GLU A 4 20.81 1.27 -29.76
CA GLU A 4 20.33 2.37 -28.89
C GLU A 4 20.34 1.91 -27.44
N PRO A 5 20.80 2.74 -26.49
CA PRO A 5 20.74 2.39 -25.08
C PRO A 5 19.29 2.15 -24.70
N LEU A 6 18.95 0.92 -24.27
CA LEU A 6 17.59 0.51 -23.90
C LEU A 6 17.03 1.29 -22.70
N ALA A 7 17.89 1.90 -21.89
CA ALA A 7 17.50 2.79 -20.80
C ALA A 7 16.98 4.14 -21.34
N ASP A 8 15.95 4.69 -20.70
CA ASP A 8 15.26 5.95 -21.10
C ASP A 8 14.68 5.94 -22.54
N SER A 9 14.56 4.78 -23.17
CA SER A 9 14.06 4.59 -24.54
C SER A 9 12.54 4.60 -24.61
N ARG A 10 11.98 4.66 -25.82
CA ARG A 10 10.53 4.47 -26.05
C ARG A 10 10.05 3.11 -25.54
N TYR A 11 10.89 2.07 -25.62
CA TYR A 11 10.60 0.77 -25.04
C TYR A 11 10.48 0.81 -23.51
N ALA A 12 11.37 1.56 -22.82
CA ALA A 12 11.26 1.74 -21.37
C ALA A 12 9.96 2.43 -20.98
N VAL A 13 9.51 3.44 -21.75
CA VAL A 13 8.21 4.12 -21.52
C VAL A 13 7.04 3.16 -21.75
N MET A 14 7.03 2.40 -22.84
CA MET A 14 5.99 1.37 -23.08
C MET A 14 5.96 0.36 -21.93
N ARG A 15 7.13 -0.11 -21.48
CA ARG A 15 7.26 -1.02 -20.34
C ARG A 15 6.72 -0.42 -19.05
N LEU A 16 6.93 0.86 -18.80
CA LEU A 16 6.37 1.57 -17.66
C LEU A 16 4.83 1.57 -17.70
N MET A 17 4.22 1.78 -18.87
CA MET A 17 2.77 1.73 -19.02
C MET A 17 2.21 0.33 -18.79
N VAL A 18 2.91 -0.72 -19.27
CA VAL A 18 2.56 -2.13 -18.97
C VAL A 18 2.68 -2.41 -17.48
N THR A 19 3.72 -1.92 -16.83
CA THR A 19 3.91 -2.05 -15.37
C THR A 19 2.80 -1.35 -14.60
N LEU A 20 2.41 -0.14 -15.01
CA LEU A 20 1.30 0.60 -14.41
C LEU A 20 -0.01 -0.20 -14.53
N ALA A 21 -0.28 -0.78 -15.70
CA ALA A 21 -1.47 -1.61 -15.93
C ALA A 21 -1.44 -2.88 -15.05
N LEU A 22 -0.29 -3.58 -14.96
CA LEU A 22 -0.11 -4.75 -14.10
C LEU A 22 -0.36 -4.42 -12.61
N MET A 23 0.17 -3.30 -12.14
CA MET A 23 -0.07 -2.86 -10.76
C MET A 23 -1.54 -2.49 -10.53
N THR A 24 -2.19 -1.86 -11.50
CA THR A 24 -3.62 -1.49 -11.43
C THR A 24 -4.51 -2.74 -11.37
N VAL A 25 -4.24 -3.73 -12.22
CA VAL A 25 -4.99 -5.01 -12.20
C VAL A 25 -4.71 -5.77 -10.90
N GLY A 26 -3.45 -5.92 -10.53
CA GLY A 26 -3.06 -6.63 -9.31
C GLY A 26 -3.60 -6.02 -8.02
N ALA A 27 -3.79 -4.70 -7.99
CA ALA A 27 -4.37 -3.99 -6.85
C ALA A 27 -5.83 -4.37 -6.57
N SER A 28 -6.53 -5.02 -7.53
CA SER A 28 -7.86 -5.58 -7.25
C SER A 28 -7.84 -6.48 -6.02
N GLY A 29 -6.82 -7.34 -5.90
CA GLY A 29 -6.68 -8.24 -4.74
C GLY A 29 -6.69 -7.52 -3.39
N MET A 30 -6.16 -6.31 -3.32
CA MET A 30 -6.08 -5.53 -2.08
C MET A 30 -7.39 -4.84 -1.71
N TYR A 31 -8.11 -4.28 -2.67
CA TYR A 31 -9.24 -3.39 -2.40
C TYR A 31 -10.61 -4.05 -2.52
N VAL A 32 -10.73 -5.11 -3.32
CA VAL A 32 -11.99 -5.83 -3.50
C VAL A 32 -12.52 -6.44 -2.21
N VAL A 33 -11.65 -6.94 -1.34
CA VAL A 33 -12.03 -7.53 -0.06
C VAL A 33 -12.76 -6.54 0.85
N ALA A 34 -12.37 -5.25 0.82
CA ALA A 34 -13.05 -4.21 1.60
C ALA A 34 -14.48 -3.92 1.07
N VAL A 35 -14.66 -4.03 -0.24
CA VAL A 35 -15.96 -3.84 -0.90
C VAL A 35 -16.94 -4.96 -0.55
N VAL A 36 -16.48 -6.22 -0.61
CA VAL A 36 -17.34 -7.38 -0.34
C VAL A 36 -17.54 -7.69 1.15
N LEU A 37 -16.80 -7.03 2.04
CA LEU A 37 -16.82 -7.29 3.48
C LEU A 37 -18.23 -7.31 4.08
N PRO A 38 -19.15 -6.35 3.79
CA PRO A 38 -20.51 -6.40 4.31
C PRO A 38 -21.29 -7.62 3.83
N ALA A 39 -21.17 -7.99 2.56
CA ALA A 39 -21.86 -9.14 1.97
C ALA A 39 -21.36 -10.45 2.57
N VAL A 40 -20.05 -10.61 2.69
CA VAL A 40 -19.38 -11.78 3.29
C VAL A 40 -19.74 -11.91 4.77
N GLN A 41 -19.74 -10.80 5.50
CA GLN A 41 -20.13 -10.77 6.92
C GLN A 41 -21.55 -11.27 7.11
N THR A 42 -22.48 -10.80 6.28
CA THR A 42 -23.89 -11.20 6.35
C THR A 42 -24.09 -12.67 5.99
N GLU A 43 -23.45 -13.13 4.91
CA GLU A 43 -23.61 -14.50 4.42
C GLU A 43 -23.03 -15.55 5.38
N PHE A 44 -21.86 -15.29 5.94
CA PHE A 44 -21.22 -16.22 6.89
C PHE A 44 -21.69 -16.02 8.35
N GLY A 45 -22.47 -14.98 8.65
CA GLY A 45 -22.98 -14.69 9.98
C GLY A 45 -21.90 -14.46 11.04
N VAL A 46 -20.80 -13.82 10.65
CA VAL A 46 -19.61 -13.62 11.50
C VAL A 46 -19.52 -12.20 12.05
N ALA A 47 -18.74 -12.02 13.12
CA ALA A 47 -18.42 -10.70 13.68
C ALA A 47 -17.60 -9.85 12.69
N ARG A 48 -17.58 -8.52 12.86
CA ARG A 48 -16.85 -7.59 11.98
C ARG A 48 -15.35 -7.84 11.99
N ALA A 49 -14.79 -8.20 13.13
CA ALA A 49 -13.38 -8.60 13.26
C ALA A 49 -13.06 -9.83 12.40
N ASP A 50 -13.92 -10.86 12.45
CA ASP A 50 -13.70 -12.09 11.68
C ASP A 50 -13.86 -11.83 10.17
N ALA A 51 -14.83 -11.00 9.77
CA ALA A 51 -15.00 -10.56 8.39
C ALA A 51 -13.78 -9.78 7.85
N SER A 52 -12.97 -9.18 8.73
CA SER A 52 -11.74 -8.45 8.37
C SER A 52 -10.49 -9.34 8.29
N LEU A 53 -10.54 -10.61 8.77
CA LEU A 53 -9.41 -11.54 8.73
C LEU A 53 -8.87 -11.82 7.33
N PRO A 54 -9.69 -11.91 6.26
CA PRO A 54 -9.19 -12.06 4.90
C PRO A 54 -8.24 -10.93 4.49
N TYR A 55 -8.56 -9.68 4.81
CA TYR A 55 -7.67 -8.53 4.59
C TYR A 55 -6.40 -8.64 5.43
N THR A 56 -6.52 -9.01 6.69
CA THR A 56 -5.39 -9.18 7.63
C THR A 56 -4.39 -10.20 7.11
N LEU A 57 -4.87 -11.41 6.77
CA LEU A 57 -3.98 -12.48 6.29
C LEU A 57 -3.41 -12.16 4.90
N MET A 58 -4.19 -11.49 4.04
CA MET A 58 -3.75 -11.02 2.74
C MET A 58 -2.60 -10.00 2.87
N MET A 59 -2.64 -9.05 3.80
CA MET A 59 -1.57 -8.08 4.03
C MET A 59 -0.28 -8.76 4.52
N ILE A 60 -0.39 -9.74 5.40
CA ILE A 60 0.76 -10.55 5.86
C ILE A 60 1.33 -11.34 4.68
N GLY A 61 0.46 -12.02 3.91
CA GLY A 61 0.85 -12.74 2.70
C GLY A 61 1.53 -11.84 1.67
N PHE A 62 0.99 -10.64 1.44
CA PHE A 62 1.57 -9.63 0.56
C PHE A 62 2.99 -9.22 0.98
N GLY A 63 3.20 -8.98 2.27
CA GLY A 63 4.52 -8.62 2.80
C GLY A 63 5.55 -9.74 2.62
N ILE A 64 5.22 -10.96 3.02
CA ILE A 64 6.09 -12.15 2.88
C ILE A 64 6.32 -12.47 1.40
N GLY A 65 5.24 -12.48 0.61
CA GLY A 65 5.27 -12.74 -0.82
C GLY A 65 6.14 -11.73 -1.57
N GLY A 66 6.09 -10.45 -1.21
CA GLY A 66 6.92 -9.41 -1.82
C GLY A 66 8.42 -9.69 -1.72
N MET A 67 8.88 -10.22 -0.58
CA MET A 67 10.28 -10.64 -0.41
C MET A 67 10.63 -11.87 -1.24
N LEU A 68 9.74 -12.86 -1.29
CA LEU A 68 9.95 -14.10 -2.06
C LEU A 68 9.94 -13.82 -3.56
N MET A 69 8.96 -13.06 -4.04
CA MET A 69 8.79 -12.70 -5.45
C MET A 69 9.87 -11.73 -5.92
N GLY A 70 10.38 -10.85 -5.04
CA GLY A 70 11.55 -10.03 -5.32
C GLY A 70 12.79 -10.87 -5.63
N ARG A 71 13.12 -11.84 -4.77
CA ARG A 71 14.24 -12.77 -5.00
C ARG A 71 14.06 -13.61 -6.26
N LEU A 72 12.82 -14.03 -6.55
CA LEU A 72 12.51 -14.76 -7.76
C LEU A 72 12.70 -13.90 -9.00
N ALA A 73 12.29 -12.62 -8.95
CA ALA A 73 12.49 -11.65 -10.02
C ALA A 73 13.98 -11.37 -10.27
N ASP A 74 14.78 -11.25 -9.22
CA ASP A 74 16.24 -11.05 -9.34
C ASP A 74 16.91 -12.22 -10.09
N ARG A 75 16.47 -13.43 -9.82
CA ARG A 75 17.06 -14.65 -10.43
C ARG A 75 16.53 -14.94 -11.83
N PHE A 76 15.23 -14.85 -12.04
CA PHE A 76 14.57 -15.32 -13.27
C PHE A 76 14.00 -14.18 -14.13
N GLY A 77 14.05 -12.92 -13.65
CA GLY A 77 13.38 -11.77 -14.25
C GLY A 77 11.93 -11.66 -13.81
N VAL A 78 11.31 -10.50 -14.06
CA VAL A 78 9.97 -10.18 -13.52
C VAL A 78 8.82 -10.95 -14.18
N MET A 79 9.01 -11.49 -15.39
CA MET A 79 7.94 -12.21 -16.11
C MET A 79 7.45 -13.43 -15.33
N LEU A 80 8.36 -14.23 -14.76
CA LEU A 80 7.99 -15.45 -14.03
C LEU A 80 7.16 -15.16 -12.78
N PRO A 81 7.58 -14.26 -11.86
CA PRO A 81 6.72 -13.85 -10.76
C PRO A 81 5.36 -13.34 -11.20
N LEU A 82 5.30 -12.52 -12.27
CA LEU A 82 4.04 -11.99 -12.78
C LEU A 82 3.07 -13.06 -13.28
N LEU A 83 3.58 -14.11 -13.94
CA LEU A 83 2.78 -15.28 -14.33
C LEU A 83 2.27 -16.03 -13.09
N ILE A 84 3.13 -16.25 -12.09
CA ILE A 84 2.71 -16.82 -10.81
C ILE A 84 1.62 -15.95 -10.17
N GLY A 85 1.78 -14.62 -10.22
CA GLY A 85 0.80 -13.68 -9.71
C GLY A 85 -0.54 -13.73 -10.43
N ALA A 86 -0.54 -13.83 -11.75
CA ALA A 86 -1.74 -13.95 -12.56
C ALA A 86 -2.56 -15.19 -12.16
N PHE A 87 -1.91 -16.35 -12.09
CA PHE A 87 -2.56 -17.59 -11.66
C PHE A 87 -2.89 -17.59 -10.16
N GLY A 88 -2.04 -16.99 -9.33
CA GLY A 88 -2.28 -16.82 -7.89
C GLY A 88 -3.54 -16.01 -7.61
N LEU A 89 -3.73 -14.88 -8.30
CA LEU A 89 -4.96 -14.06 -8.21
C LEU A 89 -6.17 -14.83 -8.75
N GLY A 90 -6.05 -15.45 -9.93
CA GLY A 90 -7.16 -16.19 -10.53
C GLY A 90 -7.64 -17.35 -9.68
N LEU A 91 -6.73 -18.20 -9.23
CA LEU A 91 -7.04 -19.33 -8.35
C LEU A 91 -7.51 -18.84 -6.97
N GLY A 92 -6.95 -17.73 -6.47
CA GLY A 92 -7.36 -17.13 -5.20
C GLY A 92 -8.78 -16.61 -5.23
N TYR A 93 -9.17 -15.91 -6.28
CA TYR A 93 -10.55 -15.45 -6.47
C TYR A 93 -11.51 -16.62 -6.64
N LEU A 94 -11.13 -17.64 -7.42
CA LEU A 94 -11.95 -18.84 -7.59
C LEU A 94 -12.12 -19.58 -6.26
N ALA A 95 -11.04 -19.81 -5.52
CA ALA A 95 -11.09 -20.48 -4.22
C ALA A 95 -11.92 -19.69 -3.20
N ALA A 96 -11.81 -18.34 -3.20
CA ALA A 96 -12.63 -17.48 -2.38
C ALA A 96 -14.12 -17.55 -2.77
N ALA A 97 -14.44 -17.57 -4.06
CA ALA A 97 -15.82 -17.68 -4.55
C ALA A 97 -16.47 -19.02 -4.18
N LEU A 98 -15.68 -20.09 -4.08
CA LEU A 98 -16.13 -21.44 -3.73
C LEU A 98 -16.08 -21.73 -2.22
N SER A 99 -15.68 -20.76 -1.40
CA SER A 99 -15.59 -20.95 0.05
C SER A 99 -16.95 -21.04 0.71
N ASP A 100 -17.09 -21.98 1.66
CA ASP A 100 -18.32 -22.22 2.42
C ASP A 100 -18.27 -21.60 3.82
N ASN A 101 -17.12 -21.04 4.22
CA ASN A 101 -16.91 -20.43 5.52
C ASN A 101 -15.81 -19.37 5.49
N ILE A 102 -15.77 -18.53 6.53
CA ILE A 102 -14.82 -17.41 6.63
C ILE A 102 -13.35 -17.86 6.64
N TRP A 103 -13.04 -19.05 7.16
CA TRP A 103 -11.67 -19.55 7.28
C TRP A 103 -11.07 -19.92 5.92
N THR A 104 -11.84 -20.66 5.09
CA THR A 104 -11.42 -20.99 3.72
C THR A 104 -11.32 -19.75 2.86
N PHE A 105 -12.24 -18.80 3.02
CA PHE A 105 -12.19 -17.49 2.38
C PHE A 105 -10.93 -16.69 2.80
N THR A 106 -10.61 -16.69 4.10
CA THR A 106 -9.41 -16.05 4.65
C THR A 106 -8.12 -16.69 4.13
N LEU A 107 -8.05 -18.01 4.07
CA LEU A 107 -6.88 -18.71 3.55
C LEU A 107 -6.66 -18.43 2.06
N ALA A 108 -7.74 -18.41 1.25
CA ALA A 108 -7.65 -18.04 -0.16
C ALA A 108 -7.09 -16.63 -0.34
N HIS A 109 -7.53 -15.65 0.48
CA HIS A 109 -7.00 -14.30 0.46
C HIS A 109 -5.54 -14.22 0.91
N GLY A 110 -5.17 -14.91 1.98
CA GLY A 110 -3.80 -14.86 2.51
C GLY A 110 -2.78 -15.53 1.61
N LEU A 111 -3.04 -16.78 1.22
CA LEU A 111 -2.07 -17.61 0.52
C LEU A 111 -2.07 -17.38 -1.00
N LEU A 112 -3.23 -17.32 -1.62
CA LEU A 112 -3.32 -17.23 -3.06
C LEU A 112 -3.34 -15.77 -3.53
N ILE A 113 -4.24 -14.93 -3.01
CA ILE A 113 -4.34 -13.53 -3.42
C ILE A 113 -3.16 -12.72 -2.85
N GLY A 114 -2.87 -12.82 -1.54
CA GLY A 114 -1.81 -12.03 -0.88
C GLY A 114 -0.42 -12.50 -1.24
N LEU A 115 -0.08 -13.75 -0.86
CA LEU A 115 1.27 -14.29 -0.96
C LEU A 115 1.71 -14.53 -2.41
N LEU A 116 0.87 -15.09 -3.25
CA LEU A 116 1.20 -15.40 -4.64
C LEU A 116 0.73 -14.32 -5.61
N GLY A 117 -0.44 -13.73 -5.41
CA GLY A 117 -1.08 -12.80 -6.34
C GLY A 117 -0.48 -11.40 -6.30
N ILE A 118 -0.98 -10.55 -5.40
CA ILE A 118 -0.64 -9.11 -5.35
C ILE A 118 0.83 -8.83 -5.05
N SER A 119 1.51 -9.72 -4.35
CA SER A 119 2.93 -9.58 -3.99
C SER A 119 3.85 -9.43 -5.21
N THR A 120 3.46 -10.01 -6.34
CA THR A 120 4.23 -9.99 -7.59
C THR A 120 4.14 -8.66 -8.31
N THR A 121 3.07 -7.89 -8.06
CA THR A 121 2.75 -6.66 -8.79
C THR A 121 3.24 -5.40 -8.12
N PHE A 122 3.91 -5.46 -6.98
CA PHE A 122 4.40 -4.24 -6.30
C PHE A 122 5.92 -4.17 -6.23
N ALA A 123 6.56 -4.85 -5.28
CA ALA A 123 8.00 -4.73 -5.04
C ALA A 123 8.85 -5.14 -6.25
N PRO A 124 8.59 -6.28 -6.94
CA PRO A 124 9.35 -6.66 -8.12
C PRO A 124 9.24 -5.66 -9.27
N LEU A 125 8.06 -5.08 -9.49
CA LEU A 125 7.83 -4.11 -10.56
C LEU A 125 8.47 -2.75 -10.27
N LEU A 126 8.48 -2.30 -9.01
CA LEU A 126 9.21 -1.09 -8.61
C LEU A 126 10.72 -1.25 -8.83
N ALA A 127 11.27 -2.39 -8.43
CA ALA A 127 12.68 -2.71 -8.62
C ALA A 127 13.03 -2.75 -10.11
N ASP A 128 12.28 -3.48 -10.92
CA ASP A 128 12.48 -3.57 -12.37
C ASP A 128 12.41 -2.20 -13.03
N THR A 129 11.36 -1.41 -12.76
CA THR A 129 11.19 -0.06 -13.32
C THR A 129 12.41 0.83 -13.03
N SER A 130 12.99 0.73 -11.83
CA SER A 130 14.15 1.51 -11.45
C SER A 130 15.41 1.22 -12.28
N LEU A 131 15.49 0.07 -12.95
CA LEU A 131 16.59 -0.37 -13.79
C LEU A 131 16.45 0.07 -15.25
N TRP A 132 15.26 0.51 -15.68
CA TRP A 132 14.98 0.96 -17.04
C TRP A 132 15.10 2.47 -17.23
N PHE A 133 15.20 3.24 -16.14
CA PHE A 133 15.29 4.70 -16.17
C PHE A 133 16.52 5.20 -15.40
N VAL A 134 17.31 6.07 -16.05
CA VAL A 134 18.48 6.73 -15.44
C VAL A 134 18.16 8.19 -15.15
N ARG A 135 17.74 8.95 -16.17
CA ARG A 135 17.53 10.41 -16.06
C ARG A 135 16.31 10.79 -15.24
N ARG A 136 15.23 10.00 -15.32
CA ARG A 136 13.92 10.27 -14.67
C ARG A 136 13.47 9.11 -13.78
N ARG A 137 14.42 8.41 -13.14
CA ARG A 137 14.14 7.22 -12.32
C ARG A 137 13.09 7.46 -11.26
N GLY A 138 13.19 8.58 -10.52
CA GLY A 138 12.24 8.91 -9.45
C GLY A 138 10.80 9.07 -9.97
N ILE A 139 10.62 9.78 -11.09
CA ILE A 139 9.30 9.96 -11.71
C ILE A 139 8.76 8.61 -12.21
N ALA A 140 9.58 7.81 -12.88
CA ALA A 140 9.16 6.50 -13.39
C ALA A 140 8.71 5.56 -12.27
N VAL A 141 9.46 5.50 -11.17
CA VAL A 141 9.10 4.70 -9.98
C VAL A 141 7.84 5.25 -9.30
N ALA A 142 7.66 6.57 -9.24
CA ALA A 142 6.45 7.18 -8.68
C ALA A 142 5.20 6.87 -9.54
N VAL A 143 5.31 6.96 -10.87
CA VAL A 143 4.25 6.58 -11.80
C VAL A 143 3.91 5.10 -11.64
N CYS A 144 4.92 4.22 -11.61
CA CYS A 144 4.74 2.79 -11.36
C CYS A 144 3.98 2.56 -10.06
N ALA A 145 4.46 3.12 -8.94
CA ALA A 145 3.85 2.98 -7.62
C ALA A 145 2.40 3.51 -7.54
N SER A 146 2.06 4.48 -8.39
CA SER A 146 0.70 5.03 -8.44
C SER A 146 -0.32 4.03 -8.97
N GLY A 147 0.12 2.97 -9.69
CA GLY A 147 -0.77 1.92 -10.19
C GLY A 147 -1.56 1.20 -9.09
N ASN A 148 -0.97 1.03 -7.91
CA ASN A 148 -1.68 0.46 -6.76
C ASN A 148 -2.87 1.33 -6.32
N TYR A 149 -2.67 2.64 -6.17
CA TYR A 149 -3.75 3.57 -5.84
C TYR A 149 -4.74 3.74 -6.99
N LEU A 150 -4.27 3.71 -8.24
CA LEU A 150 -5.14 3.76 -9.41
C LEU A 150 -6.07 2.55 -9.47
N GLY A 151 -5.57 1.35 -9.16
CA GLY A 151 -6.40 0.16 -8.98
C GLY A 151 -7.42 0.34 -7.86
N GLY A 152 -7.01 0.89 -6.73
CA GLY A 152 -7.92 1.22 -5.64
C GLY A 152 -8.97 2.29 -5.97
N ALA A 153 -8.67 3.17 -6.93
CA ALA A 153 -9.64 4.14 -7.43
C ALA A 153 -10.63 3.52 -8.43
N ILE A 154 -10.21 2.55 -9.20
CA ILE A 154 -11.01 1.96 -10.29
C ILE A 154 -11.87 0.79 -9.80
N TRP A 155 -11.29 -0.14 -9.04
CA TRP A 155 -11.94 -1.41 -8.71
C TRP A 155 -13.16 -1.29 -7.79
N PRO A 156 -13.17 -0.48 -6.70
CA PRO A 156 -14.28 -0.49 -5.75
C PRO A 156 -15.65 -0.22 -6.38
N PRO A 157 -15.87 0.84 -7.18
CA PRO A 157 -17.19 1.08 -7.77
C PRO A 157 -17.57 0.03 -8.83
N ILE A 158 -16.60 -0.48 -9.60
CA ILE A 158 -16.86 -1.55 -10.58
C ILE A 158 -17.31 -2.82 -9.87
N VAL A 159 -16.55 -3.23 -8.84
CA VAL A 159 -16.83 -4.46 -8.08
C VAL A 159 -18.16 -4.33 -7.35
N GLN A 160 -18.43 -3.19 -6.72
CA GLN A 160 -19.70 -2.98 -6.02
C GLN A 160 -20.90 -3.12 -6.96
N HIS A 161 -20.82 -2.57 -8.17
CA HIS A 161 -21.88 -2.72 -9.16
C HIS A 161 -22.17 -4.20 -9.47
N PHE A 162 -21.12 -5.00 -9.71
CA PHE A 162 -21.31 -6.42 -9.98
C PHE A 162 -21.73 -7.22 -8.74
N VAL A 163 -21.30 -6.83 -7.56
CA VAL A 163 -21.76 -7.44 -6.30
C VAL A 163 -23.25 -7.23 -6.11
N GLU A 164 -23.79 -6.07 -6.46
CA GLU A 164 -25.22 -5.76 -6.37
C GLU A 164 -26.07 -6.49 -7.42
N THR A 165 -25.53 -6.70 -8.63
CA THR A 165 -26.29 -7.29 -9.75
C THR A 165 -26.16 -8.80 -9.83
N GLU A 166 -24.96 -9.34 -9.62
CA GLU A 166 -24.62 -10.76 -9.82
C GLU A 166 -24.25 -11.48 -8.53
N GLY A 167 -24.08 -10.73 -7.45
CA GLY A 167 -23.57 -11.25 -6.18
C GLY A 167 -22.04 -11.37 -6.13
N TRP A 168 -21.49 -11.38 -4.93
CA TRP A 168 -20.04 -11.34 -4.74
C TRP A 168 -19.30 -12.57 -5.27
N ARG A 169 -19.90 -13.77 -5.24
CA ARG A 169 -19.28 -15.02 -5.72
C ARG A 169 -19.04 -14.99 -7.23
N HIS A 170 -20.05 -14.61 -8.03
CA HIS A 170 -19.91 -14.47 -9.49
C HIS A 170 -18.95 -13.35 -9.85
N THR A 171 -18.98 -12.25 -9.11
CA THR A 171 -18.02 -11.14 -9.26
C THR A 171 -16.58 -11.62 -9.06
N TYR A 172 -16.31 -12.43 -8.05
CA TYR A 172 -14.99 -13.01 -7.80
C TYR A 172 -14.54 -13.95 -8.91
N MET A 173 -15.42 -14.81 -9.42
CA MET A 173 -15.11 -15.67 -10.60
C MET A 173 -14.74 -14.83 -11.82
N GLY A 174 -15.51 -13.78 -12.10
CA GLY A 174 -15.24 -12.86 -13.20
C GLY A 174 -13.90 -12.12 -13.03
N LEU A 175 -13.60 -11.64 -11.84
CA LEU A 175 -12.32 -11.00 -11.52
C LEU A 175 -11.15 -11.97 -11.66
N GLY A 176 -11.33 -13.23 -11.25
CA GLY A 176 -10.33 -14.27 -11.39
C GLY A 176 -9.96 -14.50 -12.84
N LEU A 177 -10.96 -14.72 -13.70
CA LEU A 177 -10.77 -14.89 -15.13
C LEU A 177 -10.12 -13.66 -15.77
N PHE A 178 -10.64 -12.47 -15.48
CA PHE A 178 -10.10 -11.22 -15.99
C PHE A 178 -8.63 -11.04 -15.59
N SER A 179 -8.28 -11.33 -14.32
CA SER A 179 -6.91 -11.20 -13.81
C SER A 179 -5.95 -12.16 -14.52
N VAL A 180 -6.34 -13.43 -14.70
CA VAL A 180 -5.51 -14.41 -15.42
C VAL A 180 -5.25 -13.95 -16.85
N VAL A 181 -6.30 -13.58 -17.59
CA VAL A 181 -6.18 -13.21 -19.00
C VAL A 181 -5.36 -11.94 -19.17
N SER A 182 -5.73 -10.86 -18.46
CA SER A 182 -5.08 -9.56 -18.61
C SER A 182 -3.64 -9.56 -18.11
N MET A 183 -3.39 -10.11 -16.90
CA MET A 183 -2.03 -10.14 -16.35
C MET A 183 -1.10 -11.08 -17.12
N THR A 184 -1.59 -12.23 -17.64
CA THR A 184 -0.77 -13.11 -18.46
C THR A 184 -0.36 -12.41 -19.75
N ALA A 185 -1.29 -11.75 -20.44
CA ALA A 185 -0.99 -10.97 -21.65
C ALA A 185 0.06 -9.88 -21.39
N LEU A 186 -0.13 -9.09 -20.32
CA LEU A 186 0.80 -8.04 -19.92
C LEU A 186 2.15 -8.59 -19.46
N ALA A 187 2.18 -9.73 -18.71
CA ALA A 187 3.41 -10.37 -18.25
C ALA A 187 4.30 -10.85 -19.39
N LEU A 188 3.71 -11.35 -20.46
CA LEU A 188 4.46 -11.77 -21.65
C LEU A 188 5.19 -10.60 -22.32
N MET A 189 4.67 -9.38 -22.24
CA MET A 189 5.34 -8.17 -22.71
C MET A 189 6.56 -7.80 -21.86
N MET A 190 6.68 -8.35 -20.64
CA MET A 190 7.77 -8.08 -19.68
C MET A 190 8.96 -9.04 -19.84
N LYS A 191 9.05 -9.83 -20.90
CA LYS A 191 10.07 -10.87 -21.13
C LYS A 191 11.51 -10.34 -21.16
N LYS A 192 11.75 -9.14 -21.69
CA LYS A 192 13.11 -8.58 -21.78
C LYS A 192 13.67 -8.25 -20.41
N ARG A 193 14.94 -8.61 -20.15
CA ARG A 193 15.66 -8.25 -18.93
C ARG A 193 16.21 -6.83 -19.01
N PRO A 194 16.35 -6.11 -17.89
CA PRO A 194 16.94 -4.77 -17.88
C PRO A 194 18.42 -4.81 -18.29
N PRO A 195 18.94 -3.73 -18.91
CA PRO A 195 20.35 -3.64 -19.29
C PRO A 195 21.25 -3.60 -18.05
N LEU A 196 22.27 -4.44 -18.01
CA LEU A 196 23.20 -4.61 -16.87
C LEU A 196 23.98 -3.33 -16.47
N ALA A 197 24.04 -2.32 -17.33
CA ALA A 197 24.87 -1.11 -17.14
C ALA A 197 24.29 -0.07 -16.17
N VAL A 198 23.07 -0.23 -15.66
CA VAL A 198 22.33 0.82 -14.93
C VAL A 198 22.38 0.68 -13.40
N ALA A 199 22.92 -0.43 -12.89
CA ALA A 199 22.88 -0.75 -11.46
C ALA A 199 23.77 0.14 -10.55
N ALA A 200 24.61 1.04 -11.10
CA ALA A 200 25.71 1.66 -10.37
C ALA A 200 25.66 3.19 -10.18
N ALA A 201 24.55 3.88 -10.43
CA ALA A 201 24.49 5.32 -10.21
C ALA A 201 24.00 5.69 -8.80
N PRO A 202 24.82 6.31 -7.92
CA PRO A 202 24.38 6.81 -6.64
C PRO A 202 23.36 7.95 -6.80
N ASN A 203 22.24 7.91 -6.09
CA ASN A 203 21.32 9.05 -6.00
C ASN A 203 21.99 10.18 -5.19
N ALA A 204 22.55 11.15 -5.88
CA ALA A 204 23.12 12.35 -5.28
C ALA A 204 22.04 13.42 -5.14
N ARG A 205 21.37 13.48 -3.99
CA ARG A 205 20.70 14.68 -3.44
C ARG A 205 20.05 14.37 -2.08
N SER A 206 20.85 13.87 -1.13
CA SER A 206 20.41 13.85 0.27
C SER A 206 21.19 14.90 1.05
N SER A 207 20.49 15.76 1.78
CA SER A 207 21.11 16.74 2.68
C SER A 207 21.53 16.13 4.02
N ALA A 208 21.20 14.86 4.27
CA ALA A 208 21.62 14.09 5.43
C ALA A 208 22.87 13.26 5.08
N VAL A 209 23.85 13.24 5.96
CA VAL A 209 25.04 12.40 5.84
C VAL A 209 24.72 11.05 6.45
N PRO A 210 24.81 9.94 5.68
CA PRO A 210 24.64 8.60 6.25
C PRO A 210 25.62 8.38 7.40
N SER A 211 25.10 7.88 8.53
CA SER A 211 25.88 7.75 9.76
C SER A 211 25.82 6.33 10.31
N THR A 212 26.89 5.92 10.99
CA THR A 212 26.91 4.71 11.82
C THR A 212 26.01 4.84 13.05
N GLN A 213 25.63 6.07 13.41
CA GLN A 213 24.69 6.37 14.49
C GLN A 213 23.54 7.25 13.97
N PRO A 214 22.56 6.67 13.25
CA PRO A 214 21.42 7.43 12.73
C PRO A 214 20.64 8.07 13.89
N PHE A 215 20.32 9.35 13.76
CA PHE A 215 19.65 10.15 14.81
C PHE A 215 20.42 10.22 16.13
N GLY A 216 21.76 10.07 16.11
CA GLY A 216 22.60 10.04 17.32
C GLY A 216 22.32 8.84 18.24
N MET A 217 21.86 7.71 17.69
CA MET A 217 21.57 6.50 18.45
C MET A 217 22.05 5.23 17.73
N ALA A 218 22.09 4.12 18.46
CA ALA A 218 22.45 2.83 17.88
C ALA A 218 21.50 2.47 16.72
N PRO A 219 22.02 1.94 15.58
CA PRO A 219 21.21 1.65 14.39
C PRO A 219 20.00 0.74 14.64
N GLY A 220 20.15 -0.24 15.56
CA GLY A 220 19.04 -1.12 15.96
C GLY A 220 17.88 -0.35 16.63
N LYS A 221 18.19 0.58 17.54
CA LYS A 221 17.18 1.41 18.21
C LYS A 221 16.46 2.32 17.22
N ALA A 222 17.21 2.97 16.31
CA ALA A 222 16.66 3.80 15.26
C ALA A 222 15.73 2.99 14.33
N GLN A 223 16.15 1.79 13.93
CA GLN A 223 15.36 0.86 13.14
C GLN A 223 14.05 0.47 13.85
N THR A 224 14.11 0.09 15.13
CA THR A 224 12.92 -0.27 15.90
C THR A 224 11.94 0.89 16.00
N LEU A 225 12.41 2.12 16.25
CA LEU A 225 11.52 3.30 16.27
C LEU A 225 10.84 3.53 14.93
N LEU A 226 11.55 3.39 13.80
CA LEU A 226 10.96 3.52 12.47
C LEU A 226 9.97 2.38 12.18
N CYS A 227 10.23 1.16 12.63
CA CYS A 227 9.28 0.04 12.50
C CYS A 227 8.01 0.29 13.32
N VAL A 228 8.14 0.75 14.57
CA VAL A 228 6.98 1.08 15.42
C VAL A 228 6.20 2.25 14.83
N ALA A 229 6.88 3.29 14.35
CA ALA A 229 6.21 4.42 13.69
C ALA A 229 5.47 3.98 12.42
N GLY A 230 6.10 3.17 11.56
CA GLY A 230 5.49 2.64 10.34
C GLY A 230 4.29 1.74 10.61
N LEU A 231 4.40 0.86 11.62
CA LEU A 231 3.28 0.05 12.09
C LEU A 231 2.13 0.94 12.57
N ALA A 232 2.41 1.89 13.46
CA ALA A 232 1.42 2.77 14.07
C ALA A 232 0.70 3.64 13.03
N CYS A 233 1.43 4.21 12.08
CA CYS A 233 0.89 4.95 10.95
C CYS A 233 -0.10 4.10 10.15
N CYS A 234 0.28 2.86 9.83
CA CYS A 234 -0.51 1.98 8.97
C CYS A 234 -1.70 1.35 9.70
N VAL A 235 -1.64 1.16 11.01
CA VAL A 235 -2.83 0.84 11.82
C VAL A 235 -3.88 1.93 11.68
N ALA A 236 -3.48 3.19 11.81
CA ALA A 236 -4.38 4.33 11.65
C ALA A 236 -4.94 4.46 10.22
N MET A 237 -4.11 4.15 9.21
CA MET A 237 -4.46 4.22 7.80
C MET A 237 -5.46 3.13 7.39
N ALA A 238 -5.34 1.93 7.94
CA ALA A 238 -6.16 0.78 7.58
C ALA A 238 -7.63 0.95 7.96
N MET A 239 -7.93 1.67 9.07
CA MET A 239 -9.30 1.83 9.55
C MET A 239 -10.23 2.39 8.48
N PRO A 240 -10.02 3.59 7.90
CA PRO A 240 -10.91 4.09 6.86
C PRO A 240 -10.87 3.25 5.58
N GLN A 241 -9.69 2.76 5.17
CA GLN A 241 -9.55 2.02 3.91
C GLN A 241 -10.29 0.69 3.90
N VAL A 242 -10.34 -0.01 5.03
CA VAL A 242 -10.98 -1.33 5.14
C VAL A 242 -12.46 -1.21 5.47
N HIS A 243 -12.82 -0.25 6.33
CA HIS A 243 -14.14 -0.20 6.93
C HIS A 243 -15.06 0.90 6.38
N ILE A 244 -14.62 1.77 5.44
CA ILE A 244 -15.45 2.87 4.92
C ILE A 244 -16.75 2.34 4.26
N VAL A 245 -16.69 1.19 3.56
CA VAL A 245 -17.85 0.59 2.92
C VAL A 245 -18.86 0.11 3.97
N SER A 246 -18.37 -0.61 4.98
CA SER A 246 -19.20 -1.06 6.10
C SER A 246 -19.74 0.11 6.92
N TYR A 247 -18.92 1.15 7.15
CA TYR A 247 -19.35 2.36 7.88
C TYR A 247 -20.46 3.10 7.16
N CYS A 248 -20.36 3.28 5.85
CA CYS A 248 -21.44 3.88 5.05
C CYS A 248 -22.72 3.02 5.06
N THR A 249 -22.59 1.69 5.06
CA THR A 249 -23.73 0.78 5.17
C THR A 249 -24.42 0.91 6.53
N ASP A 250 -23.66 0.97 7.61
CA ASP A 250 -24.20 1.12 8.97
C ASP A 250 -24.86 2.50 9.20
N LEU A 251 -24.39 3.54 8.51
CA LEU A 251 -25.03 4.87 8.49
C LEU A 251 -26.29 4.94 7.60
N GLY A 252 -26.62 3.87 6.88
CA GLY A 252 -27.79 3.81 5.99
C GLY A 252 -27.56 4.39 4.58
N TYR A 253 -26.34 4.80 4.22
CA TYR A 253 -26.01 5.31 2.88
C TYR A 253 -25.81 4.21 1.84
N GLY A 254 -25.59 2.96 2.29
CA GLY A 254 -25.38 1.81 1.44
C GLY A 254 -23.92 1.59 1.01
N ALA A 255 -23.65 0.36 0.58
CA ALA A 255 -22.28 -0.07 0.22
C ALA A 255 -21.75 0.65 -1.03
N ALA A 256 -22.60 1.02 -1.99
CA ALA A 256 -22.21 1.74 -3.20
C ALA A 256 -21.54 3.08 -2.87
N ARG A 257 -22.12 3.87 -1.95
CA ARG A 257 -21.54 5.14 -1.52
C ARG A 257 -20.22 4.96 -0.80
N GLY A 258 -20.09 3.89 -0.01
CA GLY A 258 -18.82 3.53 0.62
C GLY A 258 -17.73 3.15 -0.40
N ALA A 259 -18.08 2.40 -1.44
CA ALA A 259 -17.17 2.05 -2.52
C ALA A 259 -16.72 3.29 -3.33
N GLU A 260 -17.64 4.23 -3.61
CA GLU A 260 -17.31 5.52 -4.23
C GLU A 260 -16.36 6.35 -3.36
N MET A 261 -16.58 6.40 -2.05
CA MET A 261 -15.69 7.11 -1.11
C MET A 261 -14.31 6.48 -1.04
N LEU A 262 -14.21 5.14 -1.03
CA LEU A 262 -12.94 4.42 -1.09
C LEU A 262 -12.20 4.74 -2.40
N SER A 263 -12.92 4.73 -3.52
CA SER A 263 -12.39 5.11 -4.83
C SER A 263 -11.84 6.54 -4.84
N LEU A 264 -12.61 7.50 -4.35
CA LEU A 264 -12.21 8.91 -4.25
C LEU A 264 -10.98 9.09 -3.36
N MET A 265 -10.96 8.43 -2.19
CA MET A 265 -9.83 8.43 -1.26
C MET A 265 -8.55 7.97 -1.96
N LEU A 266 -8.60 6.89 -2.72
CA LEU A 266 -7.43 6.32 -3.38
C LEU A 266 -7.04 7.09 -4.64
N ALA A 267 -8.01 7.67 -5.37
CA ALA A 267 -7.74 8.61 -6.46
C ALA A 267 -6.98 9.85 -5.97
N CYS A 268 -7.43 10.45 -4.88
CA CYS A 268 -6.73 11.55 -4.20
C CYS A 268 -5.34 11.10 -3.68
N GLY A 269 -5.21 9.82 -3.30
CA GLY A 269 -3.93 9.22 -2.91
C GLY A 269 -2.90 9.18 -4.03
N VAL A 270 -3.31 9.05 -5.31
CA VAL A 270 -2.40 9.18 -6.46
C VAL A 270 -1.77 10.57 -6.49
N VAL A 271 -2.60 11.61 -6.38
CA VAL A 271 -2.14 13.02 -6.35
C VAL A 271 -1.21 13.24 -5.16
N SER A 272 -1.63 12.78 -3.99
CA SER A 272 -0.83 12.86 -2.75
C SER A 272 0.56 12.25 -2.92
N ARG A 273 0.66 11.07 -3.53
CA ARG A 273 1.94 10.38 -3.73
C ARG A 273 2.91 11.18 -4.58
N LEU A 274 2.42 11.80 -5.66
CA LEU A 274 3.24 12.62 -6.54
C LEU A 274 3.67 13.93 -5.86
N VAL A 275 2.73 14.61 -5.22
CA VAL A 275 3.00 15.88 -4.51
C VAL A 275 3.93 15.66 -3.32
N SER A 276 3.72 14.61 -2.52
CA SER A 276 4.58 14.29 -1.38
C SER A 276 6.00 13.92 -1.81
N GLY A 277 6.18 13.29 -2.97
CA GLY A 277 7.51 13.08 -3.56
C GLY A 277 8.24 14.40 -3.81
N MET A 278 7.58 15.38 -4.42
CA MET A 278 8.15 16.73 -4.66
C MET A 278 8.43 17.50 -3.35
N ILE A 279 7.56 17.35 -2.35
CA ILE A 279 7.78 17.92 -1.01
C ILE A 279 9.00 17.26 -0.37
N CYS A 280 9.09 15.94 -0.44
CA CYS A 280 10.20 15.18 0.14
C CYS A 280 11.56 15.56 -0.45
N ASP A 281 11.62 15.83 -1.75
CA ASP A 281 12.84 16.32 -2.42
C ASP A 281 13.30 17.69 -1.87
N ARG A 282 12.39 18.51 -1.31
CA ARG A 282 12.70 19.84 -0.78
C ARG A 282 13.01 19.87 0.71
N ILE A 283 12.22 19.14 1.51
CA ILE A 283 12.28 19.21 2.98
C ILE A 283 12.84 17.95 3.65
N GLY A 284 13.08 16.87 2.87
CA GLY A 284 13.57 15.57 3.34
C GLY A 284 12.48 14.64 3.85
N GLY A 285 12.81 13.35 3.97
CA GLY A 285 11.86 12.29 4.31
C GLY A 285 11.19 12.46 5.67
N LEU A 286 11.97 12.83 6.69
CA LEU A 286 11.45 12.92 8.07
C LEU A 286 10.44 14.06 8.28
N ARG A 287 10.67 15.21 7.66
CA ARG A 287 9.72 16.34 7.72
C ARG A 287 8.46 16.05 6.91
N THR A 288 8.60 15.35 5.78
CA THR A 288 7.46 14.92 4.95
C THR A 288 6.61 13.89 5.70
N LEU A 289 7.25 12.95 6.41
CA LEU A 289 6.55 12.00 7.28
C LEU A 289 5.75 12.73 8.38
N LEU A 290 6.38 13.68 9.06
CA LEU A 290 5.73 14.47 10.12
C LEU A 290 4.52 15.23 9.59
N LEU A 291 4.67 15.94 8.46
CA LEU A 291 3.60 16.67 7.80
C LEU A 291 2.43 15.75 7.42
N GLY A 292 2.72 14.64 6.72
CA GLY A 292 1.71 13.67 6.31
C GLY A 292 0.98 13.06 7.50
N SER A 293 1.71 12.70 8.57
CA SER A 293 1.13 12.13 9.79
C SER A 293 0.24 13.13 10.54
N ALA A 294 0.63 14.40 10.60
CA ALA A 294 -0.20 15.44 11.20
C ALA A 294 -1.50 15.66 10.42
N LEU A 295 -1.41 15.76 9.10
CA LEU A 295 -2.56 15.89 8.22
C LEU A 295 -3.47 14.66 8.25
N GLN A 296 -2.91 13.44 8.30
CA GLN A 296 -3.68 12.21 8.49
C GLN A 296 -4.44 12.21 9.81
N GLY A 297 -3.81 12.67 10.90
CA GLY A 297 -4.45 12.82 12.20
C GLY A 297 -5.63 13.78 12.15
N ILE A 298 -5.48 14.92 11.46
CA ILE A 298 -6.56 15.89 11.24
C ILE A 298 -7.73 15.23 10.48
N ALA A 299 -7.43 14.52 9.40
CA ALA A 299 -8.49 13.85 8.64
C ALA A 299 -9.23 12.78 9.46
N LEU A 300 -8.51 12.00 10.30
CA LEU A 300 -9.14 11.04 11.22
C LEU A 300 -10.02 11.72 12.27
N LEU A 301 -9.58 12.88 12.79
CA LEU A 301 -10.39 13.66 13.74
C LEU A 301 -11.69 14.19 13.11
N LEU A 302 -11.69 14.52 11.81
CA LEU A 302 -12.89 14.99 11.11
C LEU A 302 -13.96 13.89 10.96
N PHE A 303 -13.61 12.61 10.98
CA PHE A 303 -14.59 11.53 10.99
C PHE A 303 -15.40 11.42 12.29
N LEU A 304 -14.98 12.08 13.38
CA LEU A 304 -15.69 12.02 14.67
C LEU A 304 -16.96 12.88 14.70
N PRO A 305 -16.91 14.19 14.34
CA PRO A 305 -18.08 15.07 14.41
C PRO A 305 -18.94 15.05 13.14
N PHE A 306 -18.46 14.50 12.03
CA PHE A 306 -19.14 14.62 10.74
C PHE A 306 -19.44 13.25 10.13
N ASP A 307 -20.71 12.89 10.11
CA ASP A 307 -21.25 11.62 9.55
C ASP A 307 -22.19 11.85 8.35
N GLY A 308 -22.42 13.11 7.95
CA GLY A 308 -23.21 13.45 6.78
C GLY A 308 -22.55 13.01 5.47
N LEU A 309 -23.35 12.59 4.47
CA LEU A 309 -22.88 12.02 3.22
C LEU A 309 -21.84 12.92 2.51
N VAL A 310 -22.13 14.22 2.35
CA VAL A 310 -21.23 15.16 1.67
C VAL A 310 -19.94 15.35 2.48
N SER A 311 -20.05 15.43 3.82
CA SER A 311 -18.89 15.56 4.71
C SER A 311 -17.98 14.35 4.60
N LEU A 312 -18.54 13.14 4.53
CA LEU A 312 -17.76 11.90 4.39
C LEU A 312 -17.01 11.83 3.06
N TYR A 313 -17.60 12.29 1.95
CA TYR A 313 -16.88 12.40 0.66
C TYR A 313 -15.71 13.37 0.76
N LEU A 314 -15.91 14.54 1.37
CA LEU A 314 -14.84 15.53 1.56
C LEU A 314 -13.72 14.99 2.47
N ILE A 315 -14.07 14.35 3.57
CA ILE A 315 -13.11 13.77 4.52
C ILE A 315 -12.35 12.61 3.88
N ALA A 316 -13.01 11.76 3.10
CA ALA A 316 -12.38 10.68 2.36
C ALA A 316 -11.36 11.22 1.33
N ALA A 317 -11.72 12.29 0.61
CA ALA A 317 -10.79 12.96 -0.32
C ALA A 317 -9.58 13.56 0.41
N LEU A 318 -9.80 14.28 1.52
CA LEU A 318 -8.73 14.86 2.34
C LEU A 318 -7.83 13.77 2.92
N PHE A 319 -8.41 12.69 3.46
CA PHE A 319 -7.64 11.56 3.97
C PHE A 319 -6.74 10.97 2.89
N GLY A 320 -7.28 10.79 1.68
CA GLY A 320 -6.52 10.34 0.53
C GLY A 320 -5.36 11.27 0.17
N LEU A 321 -5.63 12.59 0.13
CA LEU A 321 -4.61 13.62 -0.15
C LEU A 321 -3.49 13.66 0.90
N PHE A 322 -3.75 13.26 2.13
CA PHE A 322 -2.80 13.38 3.22
C PHE A 322 -1.94 12.12 3.43
N GLN A 323 -2.46 10.94 3.09
CA GLN A 323 -1.80 9.67 3.41
C GLN A 323 -0.79 9.16 2.36
N GLY A 324 -0.95 9.55 1.07
CA GLY A 324 -0.25 8.88 -0.05
C GLY A 324 1.28 8.93 0.01
N GLY A 325 1.84 9.94 0.64
CA GLY A 325 3.29 10.13 0.78
C GLY A 325 3.92 9.52 2.04
N ILE A 326 3.13 9.06 3.01
CA ILE A 326 3.65 8.65 4.32
C ILE A 326 4.52 7.39 4.21
N VAL A 327 4.00 6.32 3.62
CA VAL A 327 4.74 5.03 3.50
C VAL A 327 6.02 5.17 2.69
N PRO A 328 6.05 5.83 1.51
CA PRO A 328 7.30 6.08 0.79
C PRO A 328 8.34 6.87 1.59
N SER A 329 7.91 7.79 2.46
CA SER A 329 8.83 8.58 3.28
C SER A 329 9.70 7.72 4.19
N TYR A 330 9.20 6.60 4.72
CA TYR A 330 10.01 5.67 5.53
C TYR A 330 11.20 5.10 4.75
N ALA A 331 10.98 4.70 3.49
CA ALA A 331 12.06 4.20 2.66
C ALA A 331 13.13 5.28 2.37
N ILE A 332 12.70 6.53 2.22
CA ILE A 332 13.58 7.67 2.01
C ILE A 332 14.37 7.97 3.30
N ILE A 333 13.72 8.00 4.46
CA ILE A 333 14.36 8.21 5.77
C ILE A 333 15.46 7.17 5.99
N VAL A 334 15.20 5.90 5.72
CA VAL A 334 16.23 4.86 5.87
C VAL A 334 17.43 5.14 4.96
N ARG A 335 17.20 5.57 3.70
CA ARG A 335 18.28 5.88 2.75
C ARG A 335 19.02 7.17 3.11
N GLU A 336 18.38 8.13 3.76
CA GLU A 336 18.98 9.39 4.19
C GLU A 336 19.89 9.22 5.40
N TYR A 337 19.51 8.39 6.37
CA TYR A 337 20.16 8.37 7.69
C TYR A 337 21.00 7.11 7.95
N PHE A 338 20.75 5.99 7.28
CA PHE A 338 21.51 4.75 7.49
C PHE A 338 22.58 4.53 6.42
N MET A 339 23.54 3.68 6.71
CA MET A 339 24.61 3.32 5.78
C MET A 339 24.06 2.66 4.51
N PRO A 340 24.52 3.05 3.32
CA PRO A 340 24.02 2.51 2.04
C PRO A 340 24.10 0.99 1.92
N SER A 341 25.12 0.37 2.53
CA SER A 341 25.33 -1.09 2.54
C SER A 341 24.22 -1.86 3.21
N GLU A 342 23.51 -1.26 4.17
CA GLU A 342 22.43 -1.89 4.94
C GLU A 342 21.03 -1.38 4.54
N ALA A 343 20.97 -0.32 3.75
CA ALA A 343 19.72 0.40 3.46
C ALA A 343 18.64 -0.51 2.86
N GLY A 344 18.98 -1.44 1.98
CA GLY A 344 18.03 -2.36 1.36
C GLY A 344 17.31 -3.25 2.37
N ALA A 345 18.07 -3.93 3.25
CA ALA A 345 17.50 -4.80 4.28
C ALA A 345 16.66 -4.00 5.29
N ARG A 346 17.13 -2.81 5.67
CA ARG A 346 16.45 -1.94 6.61
C ARG A 346 15.14 -1.37 6.06
N VAL A 347 15.12 -0.94 4.80
CA VAL A 347 13.89 -0.54 4.09
C VAL A 347 12.90 -1.70 4.07
N GLY A 348 13.34 -2.90 3.71
CA GLY A 348 12.48 -4.09 3.69
C GLY A 348 11.83 -4.36 5.06
N THR A 349 12.61 -4.25 6.15
CA THR A 349 12.09 -4.44 7.51
C THR A 349 11.04 -3.39 7.89
N VAL A 350 11.28 -2.10 7.58
CA VAL A 350 10.30 -1.04 7.89
C VAL A 350 9.03 -1.20 7.05
N ILE A 351 9.16 -1.52 5.77
CA ILE A 351 7.99 -1.77 4.91
C ILE A 351 7.20 -3.00 5.38
N MET A 352 7.87 -4.06 5.83
CA MET A 352 7.18 -5.20 6.46
C MET A 352 6.40 -4.77 7.69
N ALA A 353 6.97 -3.94 8.56
CA ALA A 353 6.28 -3.39 9.73
C ALA A 353 5.03 -2.57 9.32
N THR A 354 5.08 -1.81 8.22
CA THR A 354 3.90 -1.10 7.70
C THR A 354 2.81 -2.07 7.23
N MET A 355 3.17 -3.18 6.59
CA MET A 355 2.19 -4.20 6.16
C MET A 355 1.52 -4.90 7.36
N VAL A 356 2.31 -5.22 8.40
CA VAL A 356 1.77 -5.73 9.67
C VAL A 356 0.85 -4.69 10.32
N GLY A 357 1.18 -3.40 10.23
CA GLY A 357 0.33 -2.30 10.69
C GLY A 357 -1.02 -2.26 9.96
N MET A 358 -1.02 -2.39 8.62
CA MET A 358 -2.26 -2.48 7.83
C MET A 358 -3.09 -3.70 8.23
N ALA A 359 -2.46 -4.87 8.35
CA ALA A 359 -3.10 -6.11 8.78
C ALA A 359 -3.78 -5.96 10.15
N LEU A 360 -3.02 -5.47 11.12
CA LEU A 360 -3.50 -5.26 12.50
C LEU A 360 -4.61 -4.22 12.56
N GLY A 361 -4.46 -3.10 11.84
CA GLY A 361 -5.41 -1.99 11.85
C GLY A 361 -6.77 -2.38 11.28
N GLY A 362 -6.81 -3.16 10.20
CA GLY A 362 -8.04 -3.68 9.62
C GLY A 362 -8.80 -4.57 10.62
N TRP A 363 -8.13 -5.56 11.19
CA TRP A 363 -8.73 -6.45 12.18
C TRP A 363 -9.13 -5.73 13.47
N MET A 364 -8.24 -4.92 14.02
CA MET A 364 -8.46 -4.23 15.29
C MET A 364 -9.63 -3.24 15.22
N SER A 365 -9.81 -2.55 14.10
CA SER A 365 -10.95 -1.66 13.91
C SER A 365 -12.29 -2.41 13.92
N GLY A 366 -12.33 -3.61 13.29
CA GLY A 366 -13.48 -4.50 13.38
C GLY A 366 -13.73 -4.99 14.82
N LYS A 367 -12.65 -5.37 15.54
CA LYS A 367 -12.75 -5.82 16.94
C LYS A 367 -13.23 -4.72 17.89
N VAL A 368 -12.75 -3.50 17.71
CA VAL A 368 -13.23 -2.34 18.50
C VAL A 368 -14.71 -2.09 18.20
N PHE A 369 -15.13 -2.18 16.93
CA PHE A 369 -16.55 -2.07 16.57
C PHE A 369 -17.39 -3.16 17.23
N ASP A 370 -16.97 -4.43 17.17
CA ASP A 370 -17.70 -5.55 17.79
C ASP A 370 -17.88 -5.40 19.30
N LEU A 371 -16.91 -4.77 19.98
CA LEU A 371 -16.94 -4.53 21.43
C LEU A 371 -17.76 -3.30 21.83
N THR A 372 -17.81 -2.28 20.99
CA THR A 372 -18.38 -0.97 21.33
C THR A 372 -19.65 -0.63 20.57
N GLY A 373 -19.95 -1.34 19.49
CA GLY A 373 -21.04 -1.04 18.56
C GLY A 373 -20.86 0.26 17.80
N SER A 374 -19.64 0.86 17.79
CA SER A 374 -19.41 2.20 17.26
C SER A 374 -18.10 2.35 16.50
N TYR A 375 -18.17 2.93 15.32
CA TYR A 375 -16.99 3.34 14.58
C TYR A 375 -16.27 4.56 15.17
N HIS A 376 -16.94 5.38 16.00
CA HIS A 376 -16.25 6.47 16.72
C HIS A 376 -15.10 5.92 17.58
N ALA A 377 -15.32 4.81 18.28
CA ALA A 377 -14.28 4.14 19.06
C ALA A 377 -13.13 3.63 18.18
N ALA A 378 -13.46 3.08 16.99
CA ALA A 378 -12.45 2.63 16.04
C ALA A 378 -11.64 3.80 15.47
N PHE A 379 -12.26 4.96 15.18
CA PHE A 379 -11.53 6.16 14.78
C PHE A 379 -10.64 6.70 15.90
N LEU A 380 -11.13 6.74 17.15
CA LEU A 380 -10.31 7.14 18.31
C LEU A 380 -9.09 6.23 18.49
N ASN A 381 -9.27 4.92 18.32
CA ASN A 381 -8.16 3.98 18.30
C ASN A 381 -7.15 4.30 17.17
N GLY A 382 -7.62 4.58 15.95
CA GLY A 382 -6.78 5.01 14.85
C GLY A 382 -6.01 6.30 15.15
N ILE A 383 -6.67 7.28 15.76
CA ILE A 383 -6.05 8.55 16.20
C ILE A 383 -4.95 8.29 17.24
N ALA A 384 -5.18 7.41 18.22
CA ALA A 384 -4.19 7.08 19.24
C ALA A 384 -2.91 6.48 18.60
N TRP A 385 -3.06 5.57 17.64
CA TRP A 385 -1.95 5.03 16.87
C TRP A 385 -1.25 6.09 16.01
N ASN A 386 -2.03 6.98 15.38
CA ASN A 386 -1.45 8.09 14.60
C ASN A 386 -0.65 9.06 15.48
N LEU A 387 -1.10 9.34 16.70
CA LEU A 387 -0.37 10.17 17.66
C LEU A 387 0.96 9.51 18.08
N LEU A 388 0.99 8.18 18.24
CA LEU A 388 2.23 7.46 18.50
C LEU A 388 3.22 7.63 17.34
N ASN A 389 2.76 7.46 16.08
CA ASN A 389 3.59 7.72 14.91
C ASN A 389 4.10 9.16 14.87
N LEU A 390 3.21 10.13 15.06
CA LEU A 390 3.53 11.56 15.07
C LEU A 390 4.56 11.90 16.16
N GLY A 391 4.38 11.34 17.36
CA GLY A 391 5.32 11.50 18.48
C GLY A 391 6.72 10.96 18.18
N ILE A 392 6.80 9.76 17.58
CA ILE A 392 8.09 9.18 17.18
C ILE A 392 8.74 10.03 16.08
N ALA A 393 7.99 10.45 15.06
CA ALA A 393 8.53 11.29 13.97
C ALA A 393 9.04 12.63 14.50
N ALA A 394 8.29 13.28 15.42
CA ALA A 394 8.69 14.52 16.08
C ALA A 394 9.95 14.32 16.95
N PHE A 395 10.02 13.23 17.71
CA PHE A 395 11.18 12.88 18.52
C PHE A 395 12.44 12.68 17.66
N LEU A 396 12.32 11.95 16.56
CA LEU A 396 13.45 11.74 15.63
C LEU A 396 13.90 13.06 15.00
N LEU A 397 12.95 13.94 14.64
CA LEU A 397 13.27 15.27 14.10
C LEU A 397 13.99 16.15 15.12
N TYR A 398 13.53 16.14 16.35
CA TYR A 398 14.17 16.88 17.45
C TYR A 398 15.63 16.43 17.65
N ARG A 399 15.88 15.14 17.64
CA ARG A 399 17.24 14.56 17.74
C ARG A 399 18.16 15.05 16.62
N VAL A 400 17.70 15.03 15.38
CA VAL A 400 18.47 15.53 14.21
C VAL A 400 18.80 17.00 14.32
N GLN A 401 17.91 17.80 14.91
CA GLN A 401 18.13 19.24 15.09
C GLN A 401 19.10 19.53 16.24
N GLY A 402 19.06 18.72 17.31
CA GLY A 402 19.99 18.80 18.44
C GLY A 402 21.44 18.54 18.04
N ASP A 403 21.66 17.53 17.22
CA ASP A 403 23.00 17.17 16.73
C ASP A 403 23.61 18.20 15.76
N ARG A 404 22.80 19.12 15.21
CA ARG A 404 23.22 20.20 14.30
C ARG A 404 23.57 21.52 15.01
N LYS A 405 23.29 21.66 16.31
CA LYS A 405 23.77 22.82 17.06
C LYS A 405 25.26 22.61 17.37
N PRO A 406 26.18 23.50 16.88
CA PRO A 406 27.57 23.45 17.29
C PRO A 406 27.59 23.62 18.80
N ALA A 407 28.45 22.82 19.47
CA ALA A 407 28.82 23.10 20.87
C ALA A 407 29.42 24.50 20.89
N GLY A 408 28.64 25.48 21.40
CA GLY A 408 29.05 26.85 21.59
C GLY A 408 30.10 26.97 22.70
#